data_7ae0b1e68f44db0e4388311cc7735f0f
#
_entry.id   7ae0b1e68f44db0e4388311cc7735f0f
#
_cell.length_a   1.000
_cell.length_b   1.000
_cell.length_c   1.000
_cell.angle_alpha   90.00
_cell.angle_beta   90.00
_cell.angle_gamma   90.00
#
_symmetry.space_group_name_H-M   'P 1'
#
loop_
_entity.id
_entity.type
_entity.pdbx_description
1 polymer ?
#
loop_
_entity_poly.entity_id
_entity_poly.type
_entity_poly.pdbx_seq_one_letter_code
_entity_poly.pdbx_strand_id
1 'polypeptide(L)'
;MLSVLVFGCQKQSRAPLVVEDATPIVGAGRTTTEALGIETLGGVFTPLIKPGTTVPCSLSEVFSTAADGQSQIMVIPFRGTNQLVVSNHALGRFQIVGIPSAPRGTPQVEVTFTITVRQILISARDLTRKADLEIHRVNGESKL
;
A
#
# COMPACT_ATOMS: atom_id res chain seq x y z
N MET A 1 27.34 -0.66 22.88
CA MET A 1 27.11 -0.83 22.50
C MET A 1 26.71 -1.24 21.71
N LEU A 2 26.61 -1.58 21.32
CA LEU A 2 26.32 -2.18 20.61
C LEU A 2 25.25 -2.22 20.02
N SER A 3 24.58 -2.51 20.36
CA SER A 3 23.39 -2.65 20.14
C SER A 3 23.00 -1.71 19.25
N VAL A 4 23.33 -0.84 19.47
CA VAL A 4 23.13 0.11 18.75
C VAL A 4 23.22 -0.11 17.44
N LEU A 5 24.16 -0.71 17.13
CA LEU A 5 24.36 -0.95 15.91
C LEU A 5 23.29 -1.52 15.31
N VAL A 6 22.73 -2.26 15.91
CA VAL A 6 21.75 -2.95 15.44
C VAL A 6 20.77 -2.05 14.95
N PHE A 7 20.63 -1.05 15.58
CA PHE A 7 19.79 -0.26 15.20
C PHE A 7 20.06 0.36 14.02
N GLY A 8 21.19 0.49 13.59
CA GLY A 8 21.55 1.11 12.39
C GLY A 8 20.69 0.68 11.28
N CYS A 9 20.39 -0.55 11.20
CA CYS A 9 19.60 -1.05 10.14
C CYS A 9 18.24 -0.52 10.17
N GLN A 10 17.73 -0.34 11.33
CA GLN A 10 16.41 0.09 11.38
C GLN A 10 16.23 1.47 10.98
N LYS A 11 17.22 2.27 11.03
CA LYS A 11 17.09 3.58 10.64
C LYS A 11 16.84 3.70 9.21
N GLN A 12 17.13 2.69 8.44
CA GLN A 12 16.93 2.71 7.03
C GLN A 12 15.47 2.56 6.67
N SER A 13 14.66 2.06 7.58
CA SER A 13 13.26 1.81 7.30
C SER A 13 12.40 3.02 7.58
N ARG A 14 11.48 3.31 6.70
CA ARG A 14 10.51 4.34 6.95
C ARG A 14 9.32 3.71 7.65
N ALA A 15 8.74 4.44 8.57
CA ALA A 15 7.53 3.99 9.21
C ALA A 15 6.41 3.90 8.17
N PRO A 16 5.57 2.89 8.24
CA PRO A 16 4.42 2.80 7.34
C PRO A 16 3.49 3.97 7.53
N LEU A 17 2.82 4.35 6.45
CA LEU A 17 1.85 5.43 6.50
C LEU A 17 0.49 4.85 6.85
N VAL A 18 -0.25 5.52 7.72
CA VAL A 18 -1.58 5.08 8.08
C VAL A 18 -2.54 5.40 6.94
N VAL A 19 -3.21 4.39 6.42
CA VAL A 19 -4.21 4.54 5.38
C VAL A 19 -5.54 4.92 6.00
N GLU A 20 -5.99 4.14 6.97
CA GLU A 20 -7.27 4.35 7.60
C GLU A 20 -7.40 3.49 8.86
N ASP A 21 -8.38 3.80 9.67
CA ASP A 21 -8.76 2.99 10.82
C ASP A 21 -9.24 1.63 10.29
N ALA A 22 -8.82 0.56 10.90
CA ALA A 22 -9.19 -0.78 10.47
C ALA A 22 -10.53 -1.26 11.04
N THR A 23 -11.13 -0.50 11.95
CA THR A 23 -12.37 -0.90 12.59
C THR A 23 -13.45 -1.32 11.59
N PRO A 24 -13.64 -0.61 10.48
CA PRO A 24 -14.71 -0.99 9.55
C PRO A 24 -14.52 -2.37 8.91
N ILE A 25 -13.30 -2.88 8.86
CA ILE A 25 -13.07 -4.15 8.17
C ILE A 25 -12.52 -5.25 9.07
N VAL A 26 -12.36 -4.98 10.36
CA VAL A 26 -11.89 -6.01 11.28
C VAL A 26 -13.01 -6.35 12.26
N GLY A 27 -13.47 -7.56 12.20
CA GLY A 27 -14.55 -8.02 13.06
C GLY A 27 -14.09 -8.46 14.43
N ALA A 28 -15.05 -8.85 15.25
CA ALA A 28 -14.81 -9.20 16.64
C ALA A 28 -13.84 -10.37 16.81
N GLY A 29 -13.79 -11.27 15.85
CA GLY A 29 -12.87 -12.40 15.92
C GLY A 29 -11.48 -12.11 15.43
N ARG A 30 -11.15 -10.83 15.22
CA ARG A 30 -9.88 -10.41 14.66
C ARG A 30 -9.65 -10.96 13.26
N THR A 31 -10.72 -11.05 12.48
CA THR A 31 -10.62 -11.42 11.08
C THR A 31 -11.24 -10.33 10.25
N THR A 32 -10.76 -10.19 9.01
CA THR A 32 -11.29 -9.16 8.12
C THR A 32 -12.69 -9.55 7.67
N THR A 33 -13.57 -8.57 7.55
CA THR A 33 -14.94 -8.78 7.10
C THR A 33 -15.10 -8.41 5.63
N GLU A 34 -14.14 -7.66 5.09
CA GLU A 34 -14.12 -7.26 3.70
C GLU A 34 -12.72 -7.47 3.16
N ALA A 35 -12.59 -7.42 1.84
CA ALA A 35 -11.27 -7.46 1.23
C ALA A 35 -10.65 -6.09 1.21
N LEU A 36 -9.33 -6.05 1.25
CA LEU A 36 -8.54 -4.86 0.98
C LEU A 36 -7.86 -5.12 -0.36
N GLY A 37 -7.98 -4.22 -1.30
CA GLY A 37 -7.41 -4.44 -2.62
C GLY A 37 -7.20 -3.15 -3.37
N ILE A 38 -6.94 -3.27 -4.66
CA ILE A 38 -6.64 -2.15 -5.53
C ILE A 38 -7.44 -2.26 -6.81
N GLU A 39 -7.46 -1.18 -7.55
CA GLU A 39 -8.07 -1.17 -8.87
C GLU A 39 -7.07 -1.70 -9.88
N THR A 40 -7.53 -2.58 -10.76
CA THR A 40 -6.75 -3.00 -11.91
C THR A 40 -7.51 -2.61 -13.16
N LEU A 41 -6.95 -2.93 -14.31
CA LEU A 41 -7.44 -2.46 -15.59
C LEU A 41 -8.94 -2.66 -15.73
N GLY A 42 -9.61 -1.59 -16.14
CA GLY A 42 -11.05 -1.66 -16.37
C GLY A 42 -11.92 -1.42 -15.14
N GLY A 43 -11.35 -0.87 -14.09
CA GLY A 43 -12.12 -0.58 -12.87
C GLY A 43 -12.41 -1.82 -12.04
N VAL A 44 -11.65 -2.87 -12.24
CA VAL A 44 -11.85 -4.12 -11.53
C VAL A 44 -11.19 -4.05 -10.15
N PHE A 45 -11.91 -4.50 -9.14
CA PHE A 45 -11.36 -4.60 -7.79
C PHE A 45 -10.58 -5.89 -7.67
N THR A 46 -9.30 -5.79 -7.40
CA THR A 46 -8.44 -6.95 -7.23
C THR A 46 -8.09 -7.06 -5.76
N PRO A 47 -8.66 -8.04 -5.04
CA PRO A 47 -8.38 -8.18 -3.61
C PRO A 47 -6.96 -8.69 -3.39
N LEU A 48 -6.28 -8.03 -2.45
CA LEU A 48 -4.96 -8.45 -2.01
C LEU A 48 -5.07 -9.19 -0.69
N ILE A 49 -5.83 -8.64 0.25
CA ILE A 49 -6.10 -9.32 1.51
C ILE A 49 -7.58 -9.68 1.50
N LYS A 50 -7.86 -10.97 1.56
CA LYS A 50 -9.22 -11.48 1.41
C LYS A 50 -10.01 -11.41 2.70
N PRO A 51 -11.35 -11.40 2.60
CA PRO A 51 -12.19 -11.47 3.81
C PRO A 51 -11.88 -12.75 4.56
N GLY A 52 -12.00 -12.69 5.87
CA GLY A 52 -11.73 -13.86 6.72
C GLY A 52 -10.26 -14.04 7.07
N THR A 53 -9.42 -13.06 6.73
CA THR A 53 -8.00 -13.15 7.06
C THR A 53 -7.77 -12.71 8.50
N THR A 54 -7.01 -13.50 9.25
CA THR A 54 -6.70 -13.16 10.63
C THR A 54 -5.73 -12.00 10.69
N VAL A 55 -6.00 -11.01 11.53
CA VAL A 55 -5.12 -9.86 11.70
C VAL A 55 -4.31 -10.02 12.99
N PRO A 56 -3.11 -9.49 13.06
CA PRO A 56 -2.47 -8.67 12.03
C PRO A 56 -2.02 -9.51 10.83
N CYS A 57 -2.08 -8.90 9.66
CA CYS A 57 -1.63 -9.56 8.45
C CYS A 57 -1.01 -8.54 7.51
N SER A 58 -0.15 -9.01 6.64
CA SER A 58 0.49 -8.16 5.64
C SER A 58 0.51 -8.88 4.32
N LEU A 59 0.45 -8.09 3.24
CA LEU A 59 0.59 -8.64 1.91
C LEU A 59 1.32 -7.64 1.04
N SER A 60 2.28 -8.12 0.27
CA SER A 60 3.08 -7.27 -0.60
C SER A 60 2.78 -7.59 -2.05
N GLU A 61 2.85 -6.55 -2.88
CA GLU A 61 2.65 -6.70 -4.32
C GLU A 61 3.68 -5.82 -5.00
N VAL A 62 4.24 -6.28 -6.11
CA VAL A 62 5.27 -5.53 -6.82
C VAL A 62 4.64 -4.80 -7.99
N PHE A 63 4.89 -3.50 -8.06
CA PHE A 63 4.40 -2.67 -9.14
C PHE A 63 5.59 -2.12 -9.92
N SER A 64 5.32 -1.67 -11.13
CA SER A 64 6.34 -1.03 -11.93
C SER A 64 5.75 0.20 -12.61
N THR A 65 6.56 0.87 -13.44
CA THR A 65 6.15 2.08 -14.11
C THR A 65 5.53 1.77 -15.46
N ALA A 66 4.62 2.64 -15.87
CA ALA A 66 3.92 2.50 -17.16
C ALA A 66 4.53 3.37 -18.24
N ALA A 67 5.40 4.30 -17.87
CA ALA A 67 6.03 5.23 -18.81
C ALA A 67 7.52 5.37 -18.52
N ASP A 68 8.29 5.66 -19.57
CA ASP A 68 9.72 5.90 -19.42
C ASP A 68 9.95 7.12 -18.52
N GLY A 69 10.91 7.03 -17.63
CA GLY A 69 11.28 8.15 -16.76
C GLY A 69 10.28 8.47 -15.67
N GLN A 70 9.26 7.66 -15.50
CA GLN A 70 8.25 7.89 -14.49
C GLN A 70 8.88 7.81 -13.10
N SER A 71 8.66 8.83 -12.27
CA SER A 71 9.30 8.91 -10.96
C SER A 71 8.35 8.65 -9.80
N GLN A 72 7.10 8.40 -10.08
CA GLN A 72 6.11 8.16 -9.01
C GLN A 72 5.03 7.21 -9.47
N ILE A 73 4.40 6.55 -8.51
CA ILE A 73 3.31 5.62 -8.76
C ILE A 73 2.16 6.00 -7.83
N MET A 74 0.96 6.05 -8.37
CA MET A 74 -0.24 6.33 -7.57
C MET A 74 -0.90 5.01 -7.23
N VAL A 75 -1.20 4.80 -5.96
CA VAL A 75 -1.91 3.62 -5.49
C VAL A 75 -3.19 4.07 -4.81
N ILE A 76 -4.30 3.47 -5.19
CA ILE A 76 -5.59 3.78 -4.59
C ILE A 76 -6.14 2.48 -4.02
N PRO A 77 -6.03 2.30 -2.70
CA PRO A 77 -6.59 1.10 -2.07
C PRO A 77 -8.09 1.24 -1.88
N PHE A 78 -8.78 0.13 -1.94
CA PHE A 78 -10.22 0.05 -1.72
C PHE A 78 -10.51 -1.05 -0.72
N ARG A 79 -11.64 -0.95 -0.04
CA ARG A 79 -12.15 -2.05 0.76
C ARG A 79 -13.56 -2.38 0.30
N GLY A 80 -13.94 -3.63 0.37
CA GLY A 80 -15.27 -4.06 -0.01
C GLY A 80 -15.32 -5.49 -0.46
N THR A 81 -16.47 -5.85 -1.04
CA THR A 81 -16.73 -7.20 -1.49
C THR A 81 -17.24 -7.26 -2.92
N ASN A 82 -17.30 -6.13 -3.62
CA ASN A 82 -17.81 -6.06 -4.98
C ASN A 82 -16.69 -6.26 -5.99
N GLN A 83 -17.03 -6.67 -7.18
CA GLN A 83 -16.05 -6.93 -8.21
C GLN A 83 -15.53 -5.66 -8.88
N LEU A 84 -16.30 -4.56 -8.77
CA LEU A 84 -15.89 -3.30 -9.38
C LEU A 84 -15.59 -2.27 -8.31
N VAL A 85 -14.52 -1.49 -8.52
CA VAL A 85 -14.12 -0.50 -7.53
C VAL A 85 -15.18 0.57 -7.28
N VAL A 86 -15.99 0.86 -8.28
CA VAL A 86 -17.04 1.88 -8.15
C VAL A 86 -18.06 1.50 -7.07
N SER A 87 -18.19 0.23 -6.75
CA SER A 87 -19.11 -0.25 -5.72
C SER A 87 -18.41 -0.51 -4.39
N ASN A 88 -17.13 -0.23 -4.31
CA ASN A 88 -16.37 -0.42 -3.09
C ASN A 88 -15.94 0.93 -2.53
N HIS A 89 -15.40 0.93 -1.34
CA HIS A 89 -15.03 2.16 -0.65
C HIS A 89 -13.55 2.47 -0.87
N ALA A 90 -13.26 3.63 -1.47
CA ALA A 90 -11.89 4.06 -1.69
C ALA A 90 -11.31 4.58 -0.38
N LEU A 91 -10.07 4.18 -0.07
CA LEU A 91 -9.43 4.52 1.19
C LEU A 91 -8.47 5.71 1.07
N GLY A 92 -8.44 6.34 -0.07
CA GLY A 92 -7.56 7.49 -0.28
C GLY A 92 -6.65 7.24 -1.47
N ARG A 93 -5.81 8.21 -1.75
CA ARG A 93 -4.88 8.14 -2.87
C ARG A 93 -3.50 8.34 -2.33
N PHE A 94 -2.60 7.44 -2.67
CA PHE A 94 -1.24 7.43 -2.12
C PHE A 94 -0.24 7.49 -3.25
N GLN A 95 0.64 8.50 -3.19
CA GLN A 95 1.64 8.70 -4.23
C GLN A 95 2.97 8.25 -3.69
N ILE A 96 3.56 7.27 -4.36
CA ILE A 96 4.89 6.76 -4.01
C ILE A 96 5.87 7.52 -4.87
N VAL A 97 6.83 8.20 -4.25
CA VAL A 97 7.76 9.07 -4.93
C VAL A 97 9.20 8.59 -4.80
N GLY A 98 10.09 9.21 -5.55
CA GLY A 98 11.51 8.89 -5.43
C GLY A 98 11.97 7.71 -6.27
N ILE A 99 11.16 7.30 -7.24
CA ILE A 99 11.54 6.18 -8.11
C ILE A 99 12.56 6.69 -9.11
N PRO A 100 13.73 6.05 -9.22
CA PRO A 100 14.76 6.52 -10.15
C PRO A 100 14.28 6.45 -11.59
N SER A 101 14.71 7.39 -12.41
CA SER A 101 14.36 7.42 -13.82
C SER A 101 14.90 6.17 -14.51
N ALA A 102 14.05 5.48 -15.24
CA ALA A 102 14.40 4.26 -15.94
C ALA A 102 13.35 3.98 -17.01
N PRO A 103 13.63 3.09 -17.95
CA PRO A 103 12.62 2.71 -18.92
C PRO A 103 11.41 2.07 -18.20
N ARG A 104 10.25 2.24 -18.80
CA ARG A 104 9.04 1.68 -18.23
C ARG A 104 9.21 0.18 -17.96
N GLY A 105 8.59 -0.28 -16.90
CA GLY A 105 8.65 -1.68 -16.51
C GLY A 105 9.93 -2.11 -15.84
N THR A 106 10.94 -1.23 -15.77
CA THR A 106 12.22 -1.55 -15.15
C THR A 106 12.18 -1.41 -13.62
N PRO A 107 11.63 -0.34 -13.06
CA PRO A 107 11.60 -0.23 -11.60
C PRO A 107 10.75 -1.33 -10.98
N GLN A 108 11.19 -1.82 -9.83
CA GLN A 108 10.45 -2.83 -9.08
C GLN A 108 10.13 -2.24 -7.73
N VAL A 109 8.87 -1.87 -7.54
CA VAL A 109 8.41 -1.22 -6.31
C VAL A 109 7.49 -2.16 -5.55
N GLU A 110 7.94 -2.61 -4.40
CA GLU A 110 7.13 -3.48 -3.58
C GLU A 110 6.28 -2.63 -2.65
N VAL A 111 4.98 -2.79 -2.74
CA VAL A 111 4.03 -2.08 -1.89
C VAL A 111 3.47 -3.09 -0.91
N THR A 112 3.54 -2.80 0.37
CA THR A 112 3.06 -3.69 1.42
C THR A 112 1.90 -3.04 2.14
N PHE A 113 0.79 -3.78 2.22
CA PHE A 113 -0.36 -3.37 3.01
C PHE A 113 -0.37 -4.23 4.26
N THR A 114 -0.62 -3.60 5.41
CA THR A 114 -0.71 -4.29 6.69
C THR A 114 -2.02 -3.90 7.35
N ILE A 115 -2.75 -4.88 7.85
CA ILE A 115 -3.95 -4.63 8.63
C ILE A 115 -3.69 -5.10 10.04
N THR A 116 -3.77 -4.18 11.00
CA THR A 116 -3.73 -4.54 12.41
C THR A 116 -5.14 -4.44 12.96
N VAL A 117 -5.34 -4.70 14.20
CA VAL A 117 -6.68 -4.57 14.80
C VAL A 117 -7.15 -3.10 14.81
N ARG A 118 -6.25 -2.17 14.63
CA ARG A 118 -6.57 -0.75 14.70
C ARG A 118 -6.41 0.02 13.40
N GLN A 119 -5.44 -0.36 12.59
CA GLN A 119 -5.05 0.46 11.46
C GLN A 119 -4.76 -0.34 10.22
N ILE A 120 -4.98 0.31 9.09
CA ILE A 120 -4.52 -0.19 7.80
C ILE A 120 -3.31 0.67 7.44
N LEU A 121 -2.20 0.02 7.10
CA LEU A 121 -0.94 0.70 6.84
C LEU A 121 -0.42 0.38 5.45
N ILE A 122 0.35 1.31 4.88
CA ILE A 122 0.97 1.10 3.57
C ILE A 122 2.43 1.49 3.65
N SER A 123 3.29 0.72 3.01
CA SER A 123 4.69 1.05 2.87
C SER A 123 5.16 0.66 1.47
N ALA A 124 6.27 1.24 1.03
CA ALA A 124 6.79 0.97 -0.31
C ALA A 124 8.31 0.86 -0.25
N ARG A 125 8.85 0.00 -1.10
CA ARG A 125 10.28 -0.25 -1.14
C ARG A 125 10.73 -0.47 -2.56
N ASP A 126 11.84 0.17 -2.92
CA ASP A 126 12.48 -0.05 -4.21
C ASP A 126 13.35 -1.29 -4.08
N LEU A 127 12.96 -2.36 -4.76
CA LEU A 127 13.66 -3.63 -4.64
C LEU A 127 15.04 -3.60 -5.30
N THR A 128 15.21 -2.77 -6.32
CA THR A 128 16.50 -2.69 -7.02
C THR A 128 17.55 -2.06 -6.12
N ARG A 129 17.21 -0.97 -5.46
CA ARG A 129 18.14 -0.28 -4.56
C ARG A 129 18.04 -0.76 -3.13
N LYS A 130 17.03 -1.57 -2.83
CA LYS A 130 16.75 -2.05 -1.47
C LYS A 130 16.59 -0.88 -0.51
N ALA A 131 15.84 0.11 -0.94
CA ALA A 131 15.63 1.33 -0.18
C ALA A 131 14.14 1.63 -0.05
N ASP A 132 13.74 2.13 1.10
CA ASP A 132 12.35 2.50 1.32
C ASP A 132 12.01 3.77 0.55
N LEU A 133 10.80 3.83 0.05
CA LEU A 133 10.32 4.96 -0.71
C LEU A 133 9.33 5.76 0.12
N GLU A 134 9.27 7.03 -0.16
CA GLU A 134 8.38 7.92 0.55
C GLU A 134 6.99 7.86 -0.07
N ILE A 135 5.96 7.91 0.74
CA ILE A 135 4.57 7.87 0.29
C ILE A 135 3.87 9.11 0.82
N HIS A 136 3.12 9.77 -0.04
CA HIS A 136 2.33 10.92 0.35
C HIS A 136 0.85 10.63 0.10
N ARG A 137 0.01 10.96 1.06
CA ARG A 137 -1.43 10.91 0.83
C ARG A 137 -1.79 12.14 0.02
N VAL A 138 -2.49 11.94 -1.08
CA VAL A 138 -2.91 13.03 -1.94
C VAL A 138 -4.37 13.32 -1.65
N ASN A 139 -4.66 14.57 -1.28
CA ASN A 139 -6.04 14.98 -1.04
C ASN A 139 -6.57 15.43 -2.37
N GLY A 140 -7.33 14.63 -2.90
CA GLY A 140 -7.82 14.86 -4.19
C GLY A 140 -8.85 15.92 -4.32
N GLU A 141 -9.17 16.11 -4.46
CA GLU A 141 -9.96 16.63 -4.61
C GLU A 141 -10.35 17.57 -4.37
N SER A 142 -10.34 17.77 -4.03
CA SER A 142 -10.62 18.51 -3.64
C SER A 142 -10.96 19.39 -4.17
N LYS A 143 -11.25 19.39 -4.36
CA LYS A 143 -11.63 19.94 -4.76
C LYS A 143 -11.80 20.60 -5.39
N LEU A 144 -11.95 20.57 -5.59
CA LEU A 144 -12.14 20.99 -6.10
C LEU A 144 -12.61 21.31 -6.38
#